data_101402ef5ac82be9b87359f8b4cd1a5e
#
_entry.id   101402ef5ac82be9b87359f8b4cd1a5e
#
_cell.length_a   1.000
_cell.length_b   1.000
_cell.length_c   1.000
_cell.angle_alpha   90.00
_cell.angle_beta   90.00
_cell.angle_gamma   90.00
#
_symmetry.space_group_name_H-M   'P 1'
#
loop_
_entity.id
_entity.type
_entity.pdbx_description
1 polymer ?
#
loop_
_entity_poly.entity_id
_entity_poly.type
_entity_poly.pdbx_seq_one_letter_code
_entity_poly.pdbx_strand_id
1 'polypeptide(L)'
;TLLREGLGATPAQIADIFEAWNEGELNSYLMEITVEVLRQVDAETGTPLVDLIVDAASQKGTGKWTVQTALDLAVPVTAIGEATFARGASSEPAQRAAGQVLAGNATALVIESDEARAAFIEDVRQALFASKIVAYSQGFDEIEAGAKEYEWGIDKGALARIWRAGCIIRAAFLDDITRAYEADPDLPLLLAAEPFATRFQECTPALRRVVAQAALAGVPIPVFASSLAYFDQIRATRLPAALIQGQRDFFGSHTYHRVDKEGVFHTLWAAPGRPEE
;
A
#
# COMPACT_ATOMS: atom_id res chain seq x y z
N THR A 1 -10.66 10.00 -4.39
CA THR A 1 -11.97 9.45 -3.96
C THR A 1 -12.36 9.99 -2.57
N LEU A 2 -11.57 9.77 -1.50
CA LEU A 2 -11.91 10.21 -0.13
C LEU A 2 -12.30 11.69 -0.03
N LEU A 3 -11.54 12.59 -0.64
CA LEU A 3 -11.82 14.03 -0.60
C LEU A 3 -13.10 14.39 -1.39
N ARG A 4 -13.40 13.66 -2.47
CA ARG A 4 -14.69 13.84 -3.20
C ARG A 4 -15.87 13.32 -2.39
N GLU A 5 -15.81 12.07 -1.95
CA GLU A 5 -16.91 11.41 -1.26
C GLU A 5 -17.14 11.97 0.16
N GLY A 6 -16.05 12.25 0.89
CA GLY A 6 -16.15 12.74 2.27
C GLY A 6 -16.41 14.23 2.40
N LEU A 7 -15.87 15.05 1.48
CA LEU A 7 -15.95 16.50 1.56
C LEU A 7 -16.82 17.13 0.47
N GLY A 8 -17.23 16.36 -0.54
CA GLY A 8 -17.83 16.92 -1.75
C GLY A 8 -16.89 17.86 -2.50
N ALA A 9 -15.56 17.69 -2.35
CA ALA A 9 -14.58 18.61 -2.91
C ALA A 9 -14.54 18.49 -4.45
N THR A 10 -14.52 19.65 -5.11
CA THR A 10 -14.32 19.72 -6.57
C THR A 10 -12.90 19.34 -6.96
N PRO A 11 -12.63 18.97 -8.22
CA PRO A 11 -11.26 18.73 -8.69
C PRO A 11 -10.30 19.89 -8.39
N ALA A 12 -10.72 21.15 -8.59
CA ALA A 12 -9.90 22.31 -8.28
C ALA A 12 -9.56 22.42 -6.79
N GLN A 13 -10.53 22.20 -5.90
CA GLN A 13 -10.29 22.20 -4.44
C GLN A 13 -9.36 21.06 -4.02
N ILE A 14 -9.47 19.90 -4.65
CA ILE A 14 -8.54 18.79 -4.40
C ILE A 14 -7.14 19.15 -4.90
N ALA A 15 -7.02 19.84 -6.04
CA ALA A 15 -5.73 20.32 -6.54
C ALA A 15 -5.05 21.26 -5.54
N ASP A 16 -5.79 22.20 -4.94
CA ASP A 16 -5.24 23.13 -3.94
C ASP A 16 -4.73 22.38 -2.68
N ILE A 17 -5.46 21.34 -2.24
CA ILE A 17 -5.03 20.47 -1.14
C ILE A 17 -3.74 19.73 -1.51
N PHE A 18 -3.66 19.15 -2.71
CA PHE A 18 -2.47 18.41 -3.17
C PHE A 18 -1.27 19.33 -3.38
N GLU A 19 -1.48 20.55 -3.87
CA GLU A 19 -0.42 21.55 -4.00
C GLU A 19 0.19 21.90 -2.64
N ALA A 20 -0.64 22.17 -1.62
CA ALA A 20 -0.18 22.40 -0.26
C ALA A 20 0.59 21.19 0.31
N TRP A 21 0.12 19.97 0.05
CA TRP A 21 0.83 18.76 0.47
C TRP A 21 2.17 18.57 -0.25
N ASN A 22 2.27 19.05 -1.50
CA ASN A 22 3.49 18.94 -2.30
C ASN A 22 4.59 19.94 -1.85
N GLU A 23 4.29 20.91 -1.02
CA GLU A 23 5.28 21.78 -0.39
C GLU A 23 6.04 21.11 0.76
N GLY A 24 5.55 19.96 1.26
CA GLY A 24 6.07 19.23 2.42
C GLY A 24 6.65 17.86 2.10
N GLU A 25 6.54 16.98 3.07
CA GLU A 25 7.09 15.60 3.03
C GLU A 25 6.49 14.71 1.93
N LEU A 26 5.32 15.06 1.40
CA LEU A 26 4.71 14.38 0.27
C LEU A 26 5.25 14.84 -1.08
N ASN A 27 6.17 15.83 -1.11
CA ASN A 27 6.73 16.34 -2.35
C ASN A 27 7.19 15.20 -3.26
N SER A 28 6.63 15.18 -4.46
CA SER A 28 6.97 14.16 -5.45
C SER A 28 6.45 14.56 -6.83
N TYR A 29 7.05 13.98 -7.87
CA TYR A 29 6.59 14.18 -9.25
C TYR A 29 5.11 13.82 -9.43
N LEU A 30 4.64 12.72 -8.83
CA LEU A 30 3.23 12.32 -8.92
C LEU A 30 2.29 13.29 -8.22
N MET A 31 2.69 13.92 -7.11
CA MET A 31 1.90 14.97 -6.48
C MET A 31 1.78 16.20 -7.40
N GLU A 32 2.91 16.62 -7.98
CA GLU A 32 2.99 17.73 -8.93
C GLU A 32 2.04 17.52 -10.12
N ILE A 33 2.16 16.42 -10.85
CA ILE A 33 1.28 16.15 -12.01
C ILE A 33 -0.17 15.89 -11.63
N THR A 34 -0.46 15.44 -10.40
CA THR A 34 -1.85 15.30 -9.91
C THR A 34 -2.53 16.67 -9.83
N VAL A 35 -1.81 17.70 -9.36
CA VAL A 35 -2.32 19.09 -9.33
C VAL A 35 -2.67 19.56 -10.74
N GLU A 36 -1.76 19.35 -11.69
CA GLU A 36 -1.96 19.76 -13.10
C GLU A 36 -3.18 19.04 -13.72
N VAL A 37 -3.29 17.73 -13.52
CA VAL A 37 -4.42 16.94 -14.05
C VAL A 37 -5.75 17.39 -13.45
N LEU A 38 -5.80 17.68 -12.16
CA LEU A 38 -7.02 18.10 -11.46
C LEU A 38 -7.45 19.53 -11.83
N ARG A 39 -6.51 20.41 -12.20
CA ARG A 39 -6.78 21.78 -12.64
C ARG A 39 -7.16 21.88 -14.12
N GLN A 40 -6.86 20.85 -14.91
CA GLN A 40 -7.14 20.91 -16.33
C GLN A 40 -8.64 20.93 -16.59
N VAL A 41 -9.06 21.89 -17.40
CA VAL A 41 -10.43 22.06 -17.86
C VAL A 41 -10.48 21.79 -19.37
N ASP A 42 -11.51 21.05 -19.78
CA ASP A 42 -11.77 20.83 -21.19
C ASP A 42 -12.21 22.13 -21.88
N ALA A 43 -11.56 22.48 -22.96
CA ALA A 43 -11.77 23.73 -23.67
C ALA A 43 -13.14 23.83 -24.39
N GLU A 44 -13.73 22.68 -24.72
CA GLU A 44 -15.00 22.63 -25.46
C GLU A 44 -16.20 22.71 -24.52
N THR A 45 -16.15 21.99 -23.38
CA THR A 45 -17.28 21.86 -22.48
C THR A 45 -17.20 22.73 -21.23
N GLY A 46 -16.01 23.22 -20.88
CA GLY A 46 -15.75 23.90 -19.61
C GLY A 46 -15.78 22.99 -18.38
N THR A 47 -15.86 21.68 -18.56
CA THR A 47 -15.88 20.68 -17.50
C THR A 47 -14.45 20.31 -17.08
N PRO A 48 -14.18 20.03 -15.78
CA PRO A 48 -12.89 19.49 -15.39
C PRO A 48 -12.55 18.23 -16.21
N LEU A 49 -11.36 18.20 -16.83
CA LEU A 49 -11.00 17.12 -17.74
C LEU A 49 -11.05 15.74 -17.07
N VAL A 50 -10.66 15.67 -15.78
CA VAL A 50 -10.70 14.42 -15.02
C VAL A 50 -12.10 13.79 -14.91
N ASP A 51 -13.15 14.59 -15.03
CA ASP A 51 -14.54 14.13 -15.01
C ASP A 51 -15.04 13.63 -16.39
N LEU A 52 -14.30 13.91 -17.44
CA LEU A 52 -14.55 13.44 -18.80
C LEU A 52 -13.73 12.20 -19.17
N ILE A 53 -12.66 11.94 -18.44
CA ILE A 53 -11.83 10.76 -18.65
C ILE A 53 -12.58 9.52 -18.15
N VAL A 54 -12.59 8.46 -18.95
CA VAL A 54 -13.17 7.17 -18.55
C VAL A 54 -12.46 6.65 -17.31
N ASP A 55 -13.22 6.30 -16.28
CA ASP A 55 -12.72 5.80 -15.00
C ASP A 55 -12.21 4.34 -15.15
N ALA A 56 -11.17 4.19 -15.96
CA ALA A 56 -10.49 2.92 -16.22
C ALA A 56 -8.99 3.17 -16.45
N ALA A 57 -8.14 2.47 -15.73
CA ALA A 57 -6.69 2.62 -15.81
C ALA A 57 -6.02 1.34 -16.30
N SER A 58 -5.62 1.31 -17.57
CA SER A 58 -4.85 0.20 -18.14
C SER A 58 -3.43 0.11 -17.54
N GLN A 59 -2.80 -1.06 -17.67
CA GLN A 59 -1.41 -1.29 -17.25
C GLN A 59 -0.57 -1.83 -18.40
N LYS A 60 0.72 -1.44 -18.45
CA LYS A 60 1.63 -1.82 -19.55
C LYS A 60 2.57 -2.99 -19.23
N GLY A 61 2.61 -3.46 -17.98
CA GLY A 61 3.40 -4.63 -17.62
C GLY A 61 4.28 -4.49 -16.40
N THR A 62 4.85 -3.32 -16.07
CA THR A 62 5.78 -3.19 -14.92
C THR A 62 5.11 -3.57 -13.60
N GLY A 63 3.90 -3.09 -13.31
CA GLY A 63 3.16 -3.51 -12.11
C GLY A 63 2.85 -5.00 -12.10
N LYS A 64 2.49 -5.58 -13.25
CA LYS A 64 2.30 -7.03 -13.40
C LYS A 64 3.59 -7.80 -13.10
N TRP A 65 4.72 -7.36 -13.65
CA TRP A 65 5.99 -8.03 -13.44
C TRP A 65 6.43 -7.96 -11.98
N THR A 66 6.29 -6.80 -11.33
CA THR A 66 6.56 -6.66 -9.89
C THR A 66 5.75 -7.68 -9.08
N VAL A 67 4.44 -7.79 -9.30
CA VAL A 67 3.61 -8.76 -8.56
C VAL A 67 3.99 -10.21 -8.87
N GLN A 68 4.30 -10.54 -10.13
CA GLN A 68 4.73 -11.90 -10.51
C GLN A 68 6.06 -12.25 -9.84
N THR A 69 7.06 -11.37 -9.93
CA THR A 69 8.37 -11.60 -9.31
C THR A 69 8.27 -11.69 -7.79
N ALA A 70 7.45 -10.85 -7.17
CA ALA A 70 7.23 -10.90 -5.72
C ALA A 70 6.63 -12.25 -5.26
N LEU A 71 5.74 -12.85 -6.06
CA LEU A 71 5.21 -14.19 -5.78
C LEU A 71 6.30 -15.27 -5.94
N ASP A 72 7.12 -15.19 -6.98
CA ASP A 72 8.23 -16.13 -7.21
C ASP A 72 9.28 -16.03 -6.09
N LEU A 73 9.53 -14.82 -5.59
CA LEU A 73 10.47 -14.54 -4.49
C LEU A 73 9.85 -14.66 -3.09
N ALA A 74 8.56 -14.97 -2.99
CA ALA A 74 7.80 -15.02 -1.74
C ALA A 74 7.85 -13.71 -0.91
N VAL A 75 7.87 -12.55 -1.57
CA VAL A 75 7.89 -11.22 -0.93
C VAL A 75 6.48 -10.63 -0.88
N PRO A 76 5.99 -10.16 0.27
CA PRO A 76 4.65 -9.59 0.40
C PRO A 76 4.58 -8.12 -0.06
N VAL A 77 4.44 -7.87 -1.36
CA VAL A 77 4.26 -6.53 -1.95
C VAL A 77 2.78 -6.12 -2.00
N THR A 78 2.08 -6.24 -0.90
CA THR A 78 0.61 -6.12 -0.86
C THR A 78 0.10 -4.75 -1.31
N ALA A 79 0.75 -3.64 -0.95
CA ALA A 79 0.34 -2.30 -1.38
C ALA A 79 0.52 -2.11 -2.90
N ILE A 80 1.63 -2.58 -3.46
CA ILE A 80 1.92 -2.52 -4.90
C ILE A 80 0.99 -3.46 -5.68
N GLY A 81 0.79 -4.68 -5.13
CA GLY A 81 -0.13 -5.66 -5.70
C GLY A 81 -1.55 -5.13 -5.77
N GLU A 82 -2.04 -4.55 -4.68
CA GLU A 82 -3.39 -3.98 -4.60
C GLU A 82 -3.59 -2.82 -5.58
N ALA A 83 -2.59 -1.95 -5.74
CA ALA A 83 -2.64 -0.90 -6.75
C ALA A 83 -2.76 -1.47 -8.18
N THR A 84 -2.09 -2.59 -8.46
CA THR A 84 -2.15 -3.28 -9.75
C THR A 84 -3.52 -3.92 -9.97
N PHE A 85 -4.08 -4.60 -8.97
CA PHE A 85 -5.40 -5.23 -9.03
C PHE A 85 -6.53 -4.19 -9.10
N ALA A 86 -6.44 -3.08 -8.38
CA ALA A 86 -7.41 -1.98 -8.47
C ALA A 86 -7.50 -1.42 -9.90
N ARG A 87 -6.38 -1.29 -10.61
CA ARG A 87 -6.38 -0.91 -12.02
C ARG A 87 -7.06 -1.97 -12.90
N GLY A 88 -6.81 -3.26 -12.63
CA GLY A 88 -7.51 -4.36 -13.29
C GLY A 88 -9.02 -4.26 -13.09
N ALA A 89 -9.47 -4.11 -11.84
CA ALA A 89 -10.88 -3.97 -11.51
C ALA A 89 -11.53 -2.75 -12.19
N SER A 90 -10.82 -1.62 -12.31
CA SER A 90 -11.34 -0.43 -12.99
C SER A 90 -11.61 -0.67 -14.48
N SER A 91 -10.89 -1.59 -15.09
CA SER A 91 -10.98 -1.91 -16.53
C SER A 91 -12.03 -2.98 -16.88
N GLU A 92 -12.85 -3.41 -15.91
CA GLU A 92 -13.89 -4.43 -16.07
C GLU A 92 -15.30 -3.83 -15.99
N PRO A 93 -15.78 -3.11 -17.04
CA PRO A 93 -17.03 -2.37 -16.99
C PRO A 93 -18.26 -3.25 -16.74
N ALA A 94 -18.26 -4.48 -17.25
CA ALA A 94 -19.38 -5.41 -17.06
C ALA A 94 -19.49 -5.85 -15.58
N GLN A 95 -18.36 -6.16 -14.94
CA GLN A 95 -18.33 -6.52 -13.52
C GLN A 95 -18.70 -5.32 -12.63
N ARG A 96 -18.22 -4.12 -12.96
CA ARG A 96 -18.57 -2.89 -12.24
C ARG A 96 -20.07 -2.61 -12.33
N ALA A 97 -20.65 -2.73 -13.53
CA ALA A 97 -22.10 -2.54 -13.73
C ALA A 97 -22.92 -3.58 -12.95
N ALA A 98 -22.50 -4.86 -12.96
CA ALA A 98 -23.14 -5.90 -12.17
C ALA A 98 -23.00 -5.66 -10.66
N GLY A 99 -21.86 -5.13 -10.21
CA GLY A 99 -21.63 -4.78 -8.81
C GLY A 99 -22.52 -3.63 -8.32
N GLN A 100 -22.87 -2.67 -9.18
CA GLN A 100 -23.72 -1.52 -8.81
C GLN A 100 -25.15 -1.91 -8.42
N VAL A 101 -25.66 -3.09 -8.81
CA VAL A 101 -26.96 -3.58 -8.38
C VAL A 101 -26.96 -4.19 -6.97
N LEU A 102 -25.77 -4.43 -6.42
CA LEU A 102 -25.64 -4.94 -5.06
C LEU A 102 -25.84 -3.78 -4.08
N ALA A 103 -26.97 -3.77 -3.39
CA ALA A 103 -27.23 -2.77 -2.37
C ALA A 103 -26.20 -2.91 -1.22
N GLY A 104 -25.43 -1.86 -0.98
CA GLY A 104 -24.54 -1.74 0.18
C GLY A 104 -25.20 -0.90 1.26
N ASN A 105 -25.19 -1.39 2.51
CA ASN A 105 -25.58 -0.59 3.68
C ASN A 105 -24.36 0.21 4.15
N ALA A 106 -24.01 1.25 3.39
CA ALA A 106 -22.91 2.15 3.75
C ALA A 106 -23.42 3.29 4.63
N THR A 107 -22.66 3.67 5.63
CA THR A 107 -22.90 4.89 6.39
C THR A 107 -22.27 6.06 5.65
N ALA A 108 -23.05 7.07 5.32
CA ALA A 108 -22.52 8.25 4.64
C ALA A 108 -21.34 8.84 5.45
N LEU A 109 -20.29 9.22 4.76
CA LEU A 109 -19.17 9.95 5.36
C LEU A 109 -19.61 11.40 5.55
N VAL A 110 -20.07 11.74 6.75
CA VAL A 110 -20.60 13.06 7.08
C VAL A 110 -19.54 13.86 7.84
N ILE A 111 -19.13 14.98 7.28
CA ILE A 111 -18.14 15.90 7.85
C ILE A 111 -18.74 17.31 7.85
N GLU A 112 -19.29 17.72 8.97
CA GLU A 112 -20.19 18.88 9.06
C GLU A 112 -19.48 20.21 9.40
N SER A 113 -18.38 20.18 10.17
CA SER A 113 -17.71 21.42 10.59
C SER A 113 -16.40 21.66 9.83
N ASP A 114 -15.94 22.90 9.78
CA ASP A 114 -14.68 23.28 9.16
C ASP A 114 -13.48 22.64 9.90
N GLU A 115 -13.57 22.49 11.21
CA GLU A 115 -12.56 21.81 12.01
C GLU A 115 -12.49 20.31 11.67
N ALA A 116 -13.66 19.66 11.50
CA ALA A 116 -13.72 18.25 11.09
C ALA A 116 -13.19 18.08 9.65
N ARG A 117 -13.46 19.02 8.76
CA ARG A 117 -12.91 19.04 7.40
C ARG A 117 -11.39 19.13 7.40
N ALA A 118 -10.84 20.08 8.16
CA ALA A 118 -9.39 20.25 8.28
C ALA A 118 -8.73 19.00 8.88
N ALA A 119 -9.30 18.44 9.94
CA ALA A 119 -8.82 17.21 10.55
C ALA A 119 -8.86 16.01 9.59
N PHE A 120 -9.92 15.86 8.79
CA PHE A 120 -10.04 14.80 7.80
C PHE A 120 -9.02 14.94 6.67
N ILE A 121 -8.80 16.16 6.17
CA ILE A 121 -7.78 16.44 5.16
C ILE A 121 -6.39 16.06 5.68
N GLU A 122 -6.09 16.41 6.93
CA GLU A 122 -4.82 16.05 7.58
C GLU A 122 -4.70 14.54 7.80
N ASP A 123 -5.76 13.86 8.21
CA ASP A 123 -5.78 12.40 8.35
C ASP A 123 -5.51 11.71 7.01
N VAL A 124 -6.10 12.18 5.91
CA VAL A 124 -5.85 11.64 4.56
C VAL A 124 -4.42 11.91 4.12
N ARG A 125 -3.86 13.09 4.44
CA ARG A 125 -2.45 13.40 4.18
C ARG A 125 -1.51 12.42 4.87
N GLN A 126 -1.71 12.21 6.17
CA GLN A 126 -0.91 11.27 6.97
C GLN A 126 -1.07 9.83 6.48
N ALA A 127 -2.29 9.42 6.15
CA ALA A 127 -2.55 8.09 5.59
C ALA A 127 -1.84 7.87 4.25
N LEU A 128 -1.82 8.89 3.39
CA LEU A 128 -1.08 8.84 2.12
C LEU A 128 0.42 8.72 2.36
N PHE A 129 0.98 9.50 3.29
CA PHE A 129 2.41 9.44 3.62
C PHE A 129 2.79 8.06 4.17
N ALA A 130 2.05 7.55 5.15
CA ALA A 130 2.28 6.21 5.72
C ALA A 130 2.23 5.11 4.65
N SER A 131 1.23 5.15 3.77
CA SER A 131 1.07 4.15 2.70
C SER A 131 2.17 4.26 1.64
N LYS A 132 2.69 5.47 1.36
CA LYS A 132 3.87 5.64 0.50
C LYS A 132 5.10 4.97 1.10
N ILE A 133 5.37 5.16 2.39
CA ILE A 133 6.51 4.51 3.06
C ILE A 133 6.37 2.99 2.97
N VAL A 134 5.18 2.44 3.23
CA VAL A 134 4.92 0.99 3.09
C VAL A 134 5.23 0.50 1.68
N ALA A 135 4.73 1.19 0.66
CA ALA A 135 4.96 0.79 -0.73
C ALA A 135 6.45 0.81 -1.12
N TYR A 136 7.20 1.83 -0.68
CA TYR A 136 8.65 1.87 -0.90
C TYR A 136 9.39 0.78 -0.11
N SER A 137 9.01 0.53 1.15
CA SER A 137 9.58 -0.57 1.93
C SER A 137 9.40 -1.91 1.21
N GLN A 138 8.18 -2.21 0.75
CA GLN A 138 7.89 -3.43 -0.01
C GLN A 138 8.68 -3.54 -1.31
N GLY A 139 8.84 -2.43 -2.04
CA GLY A 139 9.64 -2.41 -3.27
C GLY A 139 11.13 -2.66 -3.01
N PHE A 140 11.70 -2.12 -1.93
CA PHE A 140 13.09 -2.39 -1.55
C PHE A 140 13.27 -3.81 -1.00
N ASP A 141 12.27 -4.37 -0.31
CA ASP A 141 12.29 -5.77 0.13
C ASP A 141 12.29 -6.73 -1.07
N GLU A 142 11.53 -6.43 -2.13
CA GLU A 142 11.54 -7.21 -3.38
C GLU A 142 12.89 -7.12 -4.10
N ILE A 143 13.48 -5.92 -4.18
CA ILE A 143 14.81 -5.71 -4.77
C ILE A 143 15.88 -6.50 -3.99
N GLU A 144 15.83 -6.50 -2.67
CA GLU A 144 16.73 -7.26 -1.82
C GLU A 144 16.58 -8.77 -2.04
N ALA A 145 15.34 -9.26 -2.09
CA ALA A 145 15.08 -10.68 -2.34
C ALA A 145 15.58 -11.10 -3.72
N GLY A 146 15.33 -10.29 -4.76
CA GLY A 146 15.85 -10.53 -6.11
C GLY A 146 17.37 -10.46 -6.18
N ALA A 147 17.99 -9.50 -5.47
CA ALA A 147 19.44 -9.40 -5.39
C ALA A 147 20.08 -10.68 -4.79
N LYS A 148 19.47 -11.25 -3.77
CA LYS A 148 19.91 -12.52 -3.16
C LYS A 148 19.67 -13.71 -4.07
N GLU A 149 18.48 -13.84 -4.66
CA GLU A 149 18.13 -14.98 -5.52
C GLU A 149 18.99 -15.06 -6.77
N TYR A 150 19.30 -13.92 -7.39
CA TYR A 150 20.04 -13.85 -8.64
C TYR A 150 21.51 -13.44 -8.46
N GLU A 151 22.01 -13.38 -7.23
CA GLU A 151 23.39 -13.00 -6.89
C GLU A 151 23.80 -11.63 -7.48
N TRP A 152 22.88 -10.65 -7.47
CA TRP A 152 23.16 -9.30 -7.93
C TRP A 152 23.75 -8.44 -6.82
N GLY A 153 24.84 -7.77 -7.09
CA GLY A 153 25.43 -6.79 -6.17
C GLY A 153 24.71 -5.44 -6.23
N ILE A 154 23.52 -5.33 -5.63
CA ILE A 154 22.72 -4.10 -5.65
C ILE A 154 23.02 -3.27 -4.40
N ASP A 155 23.51 -2.04 -4.61
CA ASP A 155 23.55 -0.99 -3.58
C ASP A 155 22.19 -0.26 -3.55
N LYS A 156 21.38 -0.56 -2.52
CA LYS A 156 20.03 0.02 -2.35
C LYS A 156 20.08 1.54 -2.13
N GLY A 157 21.10 2.05 -1.43
CA GLY A 157 21.32 3.47 -1.24
C GLY A 157 21.63 4.20 -2.55
N ALA A 158 22.51 3.61 -3.38
CA ALA A 158 22.80 4.12 -4.72
C ALA A 158 21.54 4.12 -5.61
N LEU A 159 20.74 3.06 -5.54
CA LEU A 159 19.50 2.95 -6.29
C LEU A 159 18.51 4.08 -5.91
N ALA A 160 18.32 4.35 -4.62
CA ALA A 160 17.48 5.46 -4.16
C ALA A 160 18.00 6.82 -4.68
N ARG A 161 19.33 7.01 -4.73
CA ARG A 161 19.93 8.24 -5.29
C ARG A 161 19.62 8.43 -6.77
N ILE A 162 19.62 7.37 -7.57
CA ILE A 162 19.28 7.43 -9.00
C ILE A 162 17.84 7.90 -9.20
N TRP A 163 16.92 7.58 -8.31
CA TRP A 163 15.50 7.92 -8.43
C TRP A 163 15.16 9.37 -8.04
N ARG A 164 16.10 10.15 -7.52
CA ARG A 164 15.88 11.54 -7.08
C ARG A 164 15.61 12.53 -8.19
N ALA A 165 16.00 12.24 -9.43
CA ALA A 165 15.78 13.12 -10.57
C ALA A 165 15.50 12.33 -11.85
N GLY A 166 14.67 12.90 -12.74
CA GLY A 166 14.35 12.30 -14.03
C GLY A 166 13.54 11.00 -13.97
N CYS A 167 12.88 10.72 -12.84
CA CYS A 167 12.14 9.48 -12.61
C CYS A 167 10.72 9.79 -12.11
N ILE A 168 9.75 8.99 -12.56
CA ILE A 168 8.33 9.12 -12.16
C ILE A 168 8.15 8.95 -10.65
N ILE A 169 8.99 8.16 -10.00
CA ILE A 169 8.94 7.91 -8.56
C ILE A 169 9.79 8.90 -7.74
N ARG A 170 10.28 9.98 -8.32
CA ARG A 170 10.95 11.08 -7.60
C ARG A 170 10.11 11.52 -6.39
N ALA A 171 10.70 11.50 -5.20
CA ALA A 171 10.06 11.88 -3.94
C ALA A 171 11.07 12.49 -2.97
N ALA A 172 10.62 13.38 -2.08
CA ALA A 172 11.48 14.07 -1.12
C ALA A 172 12.24 13.10 -0.20
N PHE A 173 11.60 12.01 0.24
CA PHE A 173 12.19 11.06 1.18
C PHE A 173 13.18 10.04 0.57
N LEU A 174 13.50 10.13 -0.72
CA LEU A 174 14.53 9.25 -1.32
C LEU A 174 15.93 9.48 -0.73
N ASP A 175 16.20 10.69 -0.24
CA ASP A 175 17.44 10.98 0.50
C ASP A 175 17.47 10.27 1.86
N ASP A 176 16.31 10.17 2.52
CA ASP A 176 16.18 9.41 3.78
C ASP A 176 16.41 7.91 3.55
N ILE A 177 15.86 7.37 2.47
CA ILE A 177 16.10 5.97 2.07
C ILE A 177 17.58 5.74 1.79
N THR A 178 18.23 6.65 1.06
CA THR A 178 19.67 6.58 0.81
C THR A 178 20.44 6.52 2.12
N ARG A 179 20.17 7.43 3.06
CA ARG A 179 20.86 7.46 4.36
C ARG A 179 20.61 6.21 5.20
N ALA A 180 19.38 5.68 5.17
CA ALA A 180 19.05 4.46 5.90
C ALA A 180 19.88 3.28 5.43
N TYR A 181 20.02 3.06 4.14
CA TYR A 181 20.83 1.96 3.59
C TYR A 181 22.33 2.21 3.60
N GLU A 182 22.77 3.47 3.61
CA GLU A 182 24.19 3.80 3.87
C GLU A 182 24.60 3.51 5.32
N ALA A 183 23.68 3.73 6.27
CA ALA A 183 23.89 3.43 7.69
C ALA A 183 23.82 1.93 8.00
N ASP A 184 22.92 1.21 7.35
CA ASP A 184 22.75 -0.24 7.50
C ASP A 184 22.38 -0.86 6.13
N PRO A 185 23.35 -1.37 5.37
CA PRO A 185 23.11 -2.03 4.08
C PRO A 185 22.22 -3.29 4.19
N ASP A 186 22.24 -3.96 5.34
CA ASP A 186 21.49 -5.19 5.62
C ASP A 186 20.16 -4.93 6.35
N LEU A 187 19.73 -3.67 6.40
CA LEU A 187 18.48 -3.25 7.03
C LEU A 187 17.31 -4.15 6.62
N PRO A 188 16.71 -4.89 7.57
CA PRO A 188 15.69 -5.90 7.25
C PRO A 188 14.32 -5.33 6.90
N LEU A 189 14.06 -4.07 7.23
CA LEU A 189 12.77 -3.42 7.01
C LEU A 189 12.95 -1.90 7.00
N LEU A 190 12.74 -1.26 5.86
CA LEU A 190 12.88 0.20 5.73
C LEU A 190 11.97 0.98 6.70
N LEU A 191 10.76 0.49 6.94
CA LEU A 191 9.81 1.04 7.93
C LEU A 191 10.38 1.14 9.36
N ALA A 192 11.39 0.32 9.70
CA ALA A 192 12.01 0.32 11.03
C ALA A 192 13.23 1.25 11.15
N ALA A 193 13.68 1.84 10.04
CA ALA A 193 14.79 2.79 10.04
C ALA A 193 14.31 4.22 10.32
N GLU A 194 15.13 5.03 11.01
CA GLU A 194 14.86 6.46 11.14
C GLU A 194 15.20 7.20 9.82
N PRO A 195 14.43 8.24 9.44
CA PRO A 195 13.32 8.82 10.22
C PRO A 195 11.95 8.16 9.98
N PHE A 196 11.89 7.08 9.19
CA PHE A 196 10.62 6.44 8.79
C PHE A 196 9.86 5.85 9.97
N ALA A 197 10.55 5.20 10.92
CA ALA A 197 9.93 4.58 12.08
C ALA A 197 9.13 5.59 12.90
N THR A 198 9.73 6.72 13.26
CA THR A 198 9.08 7.80 14.00
C THR A 198 7.91 8.39 13.20
N ARG A 199 8.14 8.76 11.94
CA ARG A 199 7.10 9.37 11.09
C ARG A 199 5.92 8.42 10.84
N PHE A 200 6.20 7.16 10.61
CA PHE A 200 5.16 6.15 10.41
C PHE A 200 4.32 5.95 11.67
N GLN A 201 4.95 5.90 12.86
CA GLN A 201 4.23 5.81 14.13
C GLN A 201 3.30 7.01 14.36
N GLU A 202 3.74 8.21 14.04
CA GLU A 202 2.92 9.43 14.11
C GLU A 202 1.71 9.38 13.16
N CYS A 203 1.89 8.83 11.95
CA CYS A 203 0.84 8.77 10.91
C CYS A 203 -0.11 7.58 11.05
N THR A 204 0.28 6.51 11.74
CA THR A 204 -0.53 5.27 11.87
C THR A 204 -1.92 5.50 12.46
N PRO A 205 -2.13 6.34 13.50
CA PRO A 205 -3.48 6.61 14.02
C PRO A 205 -4.42 7.21 12.97
N ALA A 206 -3.91 8.12 12.13
CA ALA A 206 -4.68 8.71 11.03
C ALA A 206 -5.02 7.68 9.95
N LEU A 207 -4.05 6.84 9.54
CA LEU A 207 -4.29 5.75 8.60
C LEU A 207 -5.40 4.81 9.09
N ARG A 208 -5.42 4.46 10.39
CA ARG A 208 -6.48 3.63 10.98
C ARG A 208 -7.85 4.32 10.92
N ARG A 209 -7.93 5.61 11.27
CA ARG A 209 -9.19 6.36 11.21
C ARG A 209 -9.73 6.42 9.78
N VAL A 210 -8.87 6.76 8.82
CA VAL A 210 -9.23 6.83 7.40
C VAL A 210 -9.72 5.48 6.88
N VAL A 211 -9.01 4.38 7.19
CA VAL A 211 -9.42 3.03 6.75
C VAL A 211 -10.76 2.64 7.37
N ALA A 212 -10.95 2.88 8.67
CA ALA A 212 -12.22 2.56 9.35
C ALA A 212 -13.39 3.38 8.78
N GLN A 213 -13.22 4.69 8.61
CA GLN A 213 -14.27 5.57 8.05
C GLN A 213 -14.62 5.18 6.62
N ALA A 214 -13.63 4.93 5.77
CA ALA A 214 -13.84 4.53 4.39
C ALA A 214 -14.57 3.18 4.29
N ALA A 215 -14.21 2.21 5.14
CA ALA A 215 -14.88 0.90 5.18
C ALA A 215 -16.36 1.03 5.58
N LEU A 216 -16.66 1.83 6.59
CA LEU A 216 -18.05 2.10 7.02
C LEU A 216 -18.84 2.86 5.94
N ALA A 217 -18.19 3.76 5.22
CA ALA A 217 -18.81 4.55 4.16
C ALA A 217 -18.87 3.83 2.80
N GLY A 218 -18.31 2.65 2.67
CA GLY A 218 -18.25 1.93 1.39
C GLY A 218 -17.36 2.60 0.34
N VAL A 219 -16.42 3.47 0.77
CA VAL A 219 -15.50 4.18 -0.12
C VAL A 219 -14.28 3.30 -0.39
N PRO A 220 -13.97 2.94 -1.65
CA PRO A 220 -12.86 2.06 -1.96
C PRO A 220 -11.51 2.77 -1.79
N ILE A 221 -10.67 2.23 -0.90
CA ILE A 221 -9.30 2.70 -0.65
C ILE A 221 -8.32 1.53 -0.55
N PRO A 222 -8.24 0.68 -1.58
CA PRO A 222 -7.58 -0.62 -1.50
C PRO A 222 -6.13 -0.53 -1.01
N VAL A 223 -5.34 0.43 -1.50
CA VAL A 223 -3.92 0.57 -1.11
C VAL A 223 -3.75 1.02 0.34
N PHE A 224 -4.57 1.94 0.86
CA PHE A 224 -4.51 2.32 2.28
C PHE A 224 -4.87 1.14 3.18
N ALA A 225 -5.92 0.40 2.83
CA ALA A 225 -6.37 -0.77 3.57
C ALA A 225 -5.30 -1.88 3.59
N SER A 226 -4.69 -2.19 2.45
CA SER A 226 -3.63 -3.20 2.36
C SER A 226 -2.33 -2.75 3.05
N SER A 227 -1.99 -1.46 3.01
CA SER A 227 -0.83 -0.92 3.75
C SER A 227 -1.00 -1.07 5.26
N LEU A 228 -2.19 -0.79 5.79
CA LEU A 228 -2.49 -0.99 7.19
C LEU A 228 -2.45 -2.48 7.58
N ALA A 229 -3.06 -3.34 6.75
CA ALA A 229 -3.05 -4.78 6.98
C ALA A 229 -1.63 -5.36 6.96
N TYR A 230 -0.78 -4.95 6.02
CA TYR A 230 0.63 -5.32 5.97
C TYR A 230 1.36 -4.94 7.26
N PHE A 231 1.23 -3.68 7.69
CA PHE A 231 1.86 -3.22 8.92
C PHE A 231 1.41 -4.02 10.13
N ASP A 232 0.11 -4.29 10.26
CA ASP A 232 -0.42 -5.08 11.38
C ASP A 232 0.07 -6.53 11.35
N GLN A 233 0.29 -7.11 10.16
CA GLN A 233 0.87 -8.45 10.03
C GLN A 233 2.34 -8.49 10.47
N ILE A 234 3.19 -7.57 9.99
CA ILE A 234 4.62 -7.63 10.28
C ILE A 234 4.96 -7.33 11.75
N ARG A 235 4.10 -6.59 12.47
CA ARG A 235 4.29 -6.28 13.90
C ARG A 235 3.61 -7.27 14.85
N ALA A 236 2.76 -8.15 14.34
CA ALA A 236 2.01 -9.07 15.18
C ALA A 236 2.92 -10.13 15.80
N THR A 237 2.83 -10.31 17.11
CA THR A 237 3.61 -11.34 17.83
C THR A 237 3.15 -12.76 17.50
N ARG A 238 1.92 -12.92 17.00
CA ARG A 238 1.35 -14.19 16.56
C ARG A 238 0.37 -13.97 15.41
N LEU A 239 0.51 -14.78 14.39
CA LEU A 239 -0.36 -14.82 13.22
C LEU A 239 -1.14 -16.14 13.17
N PRO A 240 -2.23 -16.22 12.40
CA PRO A 240 -2.96 -17.48 12.17
C PRO A 240 -2.18 -18.49 11.33
N ALA A 241 -0.96 -18.16 10.89
CA ALA A 241 -0.10 -19.01 10.08
C ALA A 241 0.19 -20.37 10.71
N ALA A 242 0.26 -20.46 12.05
CA ALA A 242 0.43 -21.74 12.75
C ALA A 242 -0.74 -22.70 12.52
N LEU A 243 -1.98 -22.19 12.48
CA LEU A 243 -3.15 -23.00 12.15
C LEU A 243 -3.10 -23.50 10.69
N ILE A 244 -2.73 -22.60 9.76
CA ILE A 244 -2.59 -22.93 8.34
C ILE A 244 -1.51 -24.02 8.16
N GLN A 245 -0.36 -23.87 8.84
CA GLN A 245 0.70 -24.87 8.77
C GLN A 245 0.27 -26.22 9.37
N GLY A 246 -0.46 -26.22 10.48
CA GLY A 246 -1.06 -27.44 11.04
C GLY A 246 -2.06 -28.11 10.10
N GLN A 247 -2.88 -27.31 9.39
CA GLN A 247 -3.79 -27.85 8.36
C GLN A 247 -3.01 -28.46 7.19
N ARG A 248 -1.94 -27.81 6.73
CA ARG A 248 -1.06 -28.34 5.67
C ARG A 248 -0.41 -29.64 6.10
N ASP A 249 0.01 -29.75 7.35
CA ASP A 249 0.55 -30.98 7.91
C ASP A 249 -0.53 -32.09 7.97
N PHE A 250 -1.74 -31.74 8.35
CA PHE A 250 -2.86 -32.67 8.44
C PHE A 250 -3.19 -33.35 7.10
N PHE A 251 -3.31 -32.55 6.01
CA PHE A 251 -3.73 -33.10 4.73
C PHE A 251 -2.58 -33.51 3.79
N GLY A 252 -1.36 -33.06 4.06
CA GLY A 252 -0.26 -33.25 3.12
C GLY A 252 1.09 -33.57 3.75
N SER A 253 1.15 -33.82 5.06
CA SER A 253 2.40 -34.07 5.81
C SER A 253 3.47 -33.05 5.52
N HIS A 254 3.08 -31.75 5.45
CA HIS A 254 3.99 -30.65 5.13
C HIS A 254 4.89 -30.24 6.28
N THR A 255 4.83 -30.96 7.39
CA THR A 255 5.66 -30.73 8.57
C THR A 255 5.49 -29.34 9.19
N TYR A 256 6.04 -29.12 10.36
CA TYR A 256 6.08 -27.82 11.03
C TYR A 256 7.27 -27.73 11.99
N HIS A 257 7.66 -26.51 12.32
CA HIS A 257 8.58 -26.22 13.42
C HIS A 257 7.81 -25.88 14.68
N ARG A 258 8.37 -26.20 15.83
CA ARG A 258 7.82 -25.86 17.15
C ARG A 258 8.56 -24.67 17.74
N VAL A 259 7.87 -23.91 18.59
CA VAL A 259 8.45 -22.76 19.32
C VAL A 259 9.21 -23.16 20.58
N ASP A 260 9.02 -24.39 21.08
CA ASP A 260 9.52 -24.89 22.36
C ASP A 260 10.63 -25.94 22.22
N LYS A 261 10.90 -26.41 21.01
CA LYS A 261 12.00 -27.34 20.70
C LYS A 261 12.43 -27.23 19.25
N GLU A 262 13.71 -27.48 19.00
CA GLU A 262 14.28 -27.51 17.65
C GLU A 262 13.88 -28.77 16.89
N GLY A 263 13.83 -28.67 15.58
CA GLY A 263 13.55 -29.77 14.68
C GLY A 263 12.40 -29.50 13.71
N VAL A 264 12.14 -30.47 12.87
CA VAL A 264 11.02 -30.53 11.93
C VAL A 264 10.11 -31.66 12.36
N PHE A 265 8.85 -31.41 12.48
CA PHE A 265 7.88 -32.34 13.07
C PHE A 265 6.70 -32.60 12.13
N HIS A 266 6.17 -33.81 12.24
CA HIS A 266 4.90 -34.23 11.63
C HIS A 266 4.02 -34.89 12.71
N THR A 267 2.77 -34.54 12.76
CA THR A 267 1.80 -35.26 13.62
C THR A 267 1.18 -36.39 12.83
N LEU A 268 1.22 -37.60 13.36
CA LEU A 268 0.53 -38.75 12.76
C LEU A 268 -1.00 -38.68 13.00
N TRP A 269 -1.64 -37.78 12.26
CA TRP A 269 -3.04 -37.35 12.48
C TRP A 269 -4.05 -38.49 12.48
N ALA A 270 -3.78 -39.57 11.73
CA ALA A 270 -4.63 -40.76 11.64
C ALA A 270 -4.33 -41.82 12.71
N ALA A 271 -3.18 -41.70 13.41
CA ALA A 271 -2.78 -42.66 14.42
C ALA A 271 -3.50 -42.43 15.76
N PRO A 272 -3.77 -43.50 16.55
CA PRO A 272 -4.28 -43.35 17.91
C PRO A 272 -3.32 -42.47 18.77
N GLY A 273 -3.87 -41.48 19.46
CA GLY A 273 -3.10 -40.57 20.28
C GLY A 273 -2.34 -39.51 19.50
N ARG A 274 -2.34 -39.54 18.18
CA ARG A 274 -1.70 -38.57 17.28
C ARG A 274 -0.27 -38.23 17.68
N PRO A 275 0.62 -39.23 17.77
CA PRO A 275 2.01 -38.95 18.16
C PRO A 275 2.69 -38.08 17.12
N GLU A 276 3.72 -37.35 17.57
CA GLU A 276 4.58 -36.49 16.74
C GLU A 276 5.88 -37.24 16.44
N GLU A 277 6.36 -37.18 15.25
CA GLU A 277 7.66 -37.66 14.79
C GLU A 277 8.48 -36.60 14.08
#